data_04e0e2d5064ade02ab561015b0040d9f
#
_entry.id   04e0e2d5064ade02ab561015b0040d9f
#
_cell.length_a   1.000
_cell.length_b   1.000
_cell.length_c   1.000
_cell.angle_alpha   90.00
_cell.angle_beta   90.00
_cell.angle_gamma   90.00
#
_symmetry.space_group_name_H-M   'P 1'
#
loop_
_entity.id
_entity.type
_entity.pdbx_description
1 polymer ?
#
loop_
_entity_poly.entity_id
_entity_poly.type
_entity_poly.pdbx_seq_one_letter_code
_entity_poly.pdbx_strand_id
1 'polypeptide(L)'
;MRTEILKIKGDWAEVLDDCRATVKKSPLGKEPSTEFKKKILIAEHSPIRAISVKFRWANIKYWIAMHWKTHHWESRVDSQRNDRQTRYDRDEAPQSAPIDFYGDPNIQHTIDTWRKRLCRQASIETRHYAEDFKAALYDHEPEWSDVLVPNCVYRGGCPEMNNCTWYDRMVDCNPLLASTDIQTRYDAYNKMFWEDRT
;
A
#
# COMPACT_ATOMS: atom_id res chain seq x y z
N MET A 1 1.96 -11.23 13.00
CA MET A 1 1.67 -10.88 11.58
C MET A 1 2.90 -10.14 11.09
N ARG A 2 3.46 -10.50 9.96
CA ARG A 2 4.65 -9.83 9.43
C ARG A 2 4.64 -9.85 7.91
N THR A 3 4.73 -8.68 7.30
CA THR A 3 5.01 -8.52 5.87
C THR A 3 6.50 -8.76 5.61
N GLU A 4 6.77 -9.60 4.65
CA GLU A 4 8.13 -9.85 4.16
C GLU A 4 8.27 -9.18 2.79
N ILE A 5 9.07 -8.13 2.68
CA ILE A 5 9.45 -7.52 1.40
C ILE A 5 10.52 -8.39 0.76
N LEU A 6 10.16 -9.06 -0.34
CA LEU A 6 11.05 -10.01 -1.00
C LEU A 6 11.96 -9.32 -2.01
N LYS A 7 11.45 -8.30 -2.71
CA LYS A 7 12.19 -7.59 -3.74
C LYS A 7 11.48 -6.31 -4.15
N ILE A 8 12.24 -5.22 -4.30
CA ILE A 8 11.85 -4.05 -5.09
C ILE A 8 12.40 -4.25 -6.51
N LYS A 9 11.60 -3.95 -7.52
CA LYS A 9 11.95 -4.06 -8.95
C LYS A 9 11.80 -2.70 -9.60
N GLY A 10 12.68 -2.38 -10.55
CA GLY A 10 12.80 -1.04 -11.13
C GLY A 10 13.61 -0.12 -10.20
N ASP A 11 13.91 1.07 -10.66
CA ASP A 11 14.66 2.06 -9.89
C ASP A 11 14.17 3.49 -10.17
N TRP A 12 14.52 4.40 -9.28
CA TRP A 12 14.11 5.79 -9.38
C TRP A 12 14.85 6.57 -10.48
N ALA A 13 16.02 6.13 -10.90
CA ALA A 13 16.74 6.73 -12.04
C ALA A 13 15.94 6.52 -13.34
N GLU A 14 15.39 5.32 -13.55
CA GLU A 14 14.49 5.02 -14.66
C GLU A 14 13.24 5.92 -14.62
N VAL A 15 12.58 6.04 -13.48
CA VAL A 15 11.40 6.93 -13.30
C VAL A 15 11.73 8.38 -13.64
N LEU A 16 12.89 8.88 -13.19
CA LEU A 16 13.34 10.23 -13.53
C LEU A 16 13.58 10.38 -15.04
N ASP A 17 14.22 9.41 -15.66
CA ASP A 17 14.56 9.45 -17.08
C ASP A 17 13.30 9.34 -17.96
N ASP A 18 12.32 8.54 -17.58
CA ASP A 18 11.00 8.48 -18.21
C ASP A 18 10.29 9.84 -18.14
N CYS A 19 10.31 10.51 -16.99
CA CYS A 19 9.75 11.86 -16.86
C CYS A 19 10.47 12.85 -17.79
N ARG A 20 11.77 12.72 -17.97
CA ARG A 20 12.56 13.57 -18.87
C ARG A 20 12.26 13.29 -20.33
N ALA A 21 12.10 12.00 -20.68
CA ALA A 21 11.76 11.59 -22.05
C ALA A 21 10.42 12.19 -22.52
N THR A 22 9.41 12.27 -21.63
CA THR A 22 8.10 12.88 -21.99
C THR A 22 8.21 14.34 -22.41
N VAL A 23 9.23 15.05 -21.96
CA VAL A 23 9.52 16.46 -22.34
C VAL A 23 10.75 16.60 -23.24
N LYS A 24 11.13 15.52 -23.93
CA LYS A 24 12.25 15.47 -24.91
C LYS A 24 13.61 15.90 -24.33
N LYS A 25 13.88 15.59 -23.06
CA LYS A 25 15.17 15.82 -22.41
C LYS A 25 15.97 14.52 -22.36
N SER A 26 17.28 14.61 -22.50
CA SER A 26 18.17 13.45 -22.39
C SER A 26 18.14 12.82 -21.00
N PRO A 27 18.30 11.48 -20.90
CA PRO A 27 18.38 10.79 -19.62
C PRO A 27 19.57 11.29 -18.79
N LEU A 28 19.46 11.17 -17.48
CA LEU A 28 20.51 11.53 -16.51
C LEU A 28 21.17 10.30 -15.90
N GLY A 29 20.48 9.16 -15.87
CA GLY A 29 20.96 7.90 -15.28
C GLY A 29 21.33 8.03 -13.81
N LYS A 30 20.62 8.86 -13.04
CA LYS A 30 20.93 9.12 -11.63
C LYS A 30 19.71 9.09 -10.74
N GLU A 31 19.91 8.70 -9.50
CA GLU A 31 18.90 8.74 -8.44
C GLU A 31 18.37 10.18 -8.26
N PRO A 32 17.04 10.38 -8.26
CA PRO A 32 16.44 11.68 -7.98
C PRO A 32 16.48 12.02 -6.49
N SER A 33 16.23 13.30 -6.18
CA SER A 33 16.11 13.74 -4.78
C SER A 33 14.83 13.22 -4.14
N THR A 34 14.85 13.09 -2.80
CA THR A 34 13.65 12.81 -1.97
C THR A 34 12.48 13.73 -2.28
N GLU A 35 12.75 15.03 -2.51
CA GLU A 35 11.72 16.00 -2.87
C GLU A 35 11.04 15.65 -4.22
N PHE A 36 11.83 15.24 -5.22
CA PHE A 36 11.29 14.79 -6.51
C PHE A 36 10.41 13.54 -6.32
N LYS A 37 10.90 12.53 -5.56
CA LYS A 37 10.15 11.31 -5.27
C LYS A 37 8.80 11.64 -4.61
N LYS A 38 8.78 12.47 -3.58
CA LYS A 38 7.55 12.90 -2.91
C LYS A 38 6.57 13.58 -3.87
N LYS A 39 7.05 14.51 -4.68
CA LYS A 39 6.21 15.25 -5.64
C LYS A 39 5.60 14.32 -6.70
N ILE A 40 6.37 13.44 -7.30
CA ILE A 40 5.87 12.55 -8.36
C ILE A 40 4.92 11.50 -7.81
N LEU A 41 5.14 11.00 -6.60
CA LEU A 41 4.27 10.05 -5.91
C LEU A 41 2.90 10.68 -5.58
N ILE A 42 2.88 11.92 -5.07
CA ILE A 42 1.66 12.66 -4.78
C ILE A 42 0.89 13.00 -6.07
N ALA A 43 1.62 13.37 -7.12
CA ALA A 43 1.04 13.70 -8.43
C ALA A 43 0.58 12.45 -9.20
N GLU A 44 1.00 11.26 -8.77
CA GLU A 44 0.66 9.97 -9.39
C GLU A 44 0.96 9.93 -10.90
N HIS A 45 2.06 10.55 -11.32
CA HIS A 45 2.48 10.52 -12.73
C HIS A 45 2.86 9.10 -13.17
N SER A 46 2.45 8.73 -14.38
CA SER A 46 2.57 7.38 -14.92
C SER A 46 3.95 6.70 -14.81
N PRO A 47 5.12 7.40 -14.87
CA PRO A 47 6.42 6.76 -14.73
C PRO A 47 6.63 5.99 -13.41
N ILE A 48 5.92 6.33 -12.31
CA ILE A 48 6.01 5.57 -11.06
C ILE A 48 5.59 4.10 -11.20
N ARG A 49 4.88 3.75 -12.29
CA ARG A 49 4.45 2.37 -12.57
C ARG A 49 5.60 1.43 -12.95
N ALA A 50 6.79 1.98 -13.27
CA ALA A 50 8.00 1.20 -13.54
C ALA A 50 8.53 0.49 -12.29
N ILE A 51 8.25 1.00 -11.09
CA ILE A 51 8.68 0.39 -9.85
C ILE A 51 7.57 -0.50 -9.28
N SER A 52 7.91 -1.73 -8.88
CA SER A 52 7.01 -2.67 -8.21
C SER A 52 7.66 -3.34 -6.99
N VAL A 53 6.83 -3.89 -6.10
CA VAL A 53 7.28 -4.59 -4.90
C VAL A 53 6.73 -6.00 -4.88
N LYS A 54 7.63 -6.98 -4.71
CA LYS A 54 7.24 -8.35 -4.43
C LYS A 54 7.28 -8.60 -2.93
N PHE A 55 6.16 -9.01 -2.36
CA PHE A 55 6.04 -9.28 -0.93
C PHE A 55 5.32 -10.60 -0.63
N ARG A 56 5.43 -11.05 0.63
CA ARG A 56 4.77 -12.24 1.14
C ARG A 56 4.09 -11.96 2.47
N TRP A 57 2.92 -12.56 2.66
CA TRP A 57 2.26 -12.77 3.93
C TRP A 57 2.14 -14.26 4.21
N ALA A 58 2.85 -14.75 5.21
CA ALA A 58 2.78 -16.13 5.63
C ALA A 58 1.56 -16.38 6.53
N ASN A 59 0.90 -17.52 6.35
CA ASN A 59 -0.22 -17.97 7.18
C ASN A 59 -1.37 -16.95 7.30
N ILE A 60 -1.65 -16.20 6.24
CA ILE A 60 -2.85 -15.35 6.17
C ILE A 60 -4.11 -16.22 6.06
N LYS A 61 -5.20 -15.86 6.73
CA LYS A 61 -6.48 -16.55 6.56
C LYS A 61 -6.95 -16.47 5.12
N TYR A 62 -7.44 -17.57 4.56
CA TYR A 62 -7.87 -17.65 3.16
C TYR A 62 -8.84 -16.53 2.77
N TRP A 63 -9.88 -16.26 3.58
CA TRP A 63 -10.86 -15.22 3.27
C TRP A 63 -10.24 -13.81 3.23
N ILE A 64 -9.20 -13.52 4.06
CA ILE A 64 -8.48 -12.24 4.00
C ILE A 64 -7.70 -12.15 2.68
N ALA A 65 -7.01 -13.23 2.29
CA ALA A 65 -6.29 -13.26 1.02
C ALA A 65 -7.23 -12.98 -0.16
N MET A 66 -8.48 -13.45 -0.11
CA MET A 66 -9.47 -13.18 -1.16
C MET A 66 -9.84 -11.70 -1.26
N HIS A 67 -9.85 -10.94 -0.16
CA HIS A 67 -10.03 -9.48 -0.22
C HIS A 67 -8.91 -8.78 -1.00
N TRP A 68 -7.70 -9.31 -0.95
CA TRP A 68 -6.55 -8.76 -1.69
C TRP A 68 -6.53 -9.21 -3.15
N LYS A 69 -6.99 -10.42 -3.46
CA LYS A 69 -7.09 -10.92 -4.84
C LYS A 69 -8.09 -10.18 -5.73
N THR A 70 -9.00 -9.41 -5.16
CA THR A 70 -9.95 -8.59 -5.93
C THR A 70 -9.33 -7.36 -6.59
N HIS A 71 -8.07 -7.04 -6.28
CA HIS A 71 -7.37 -5.90 -6.86
C HIS A 71 -6.66 -6.28 -8.17
N HIS A 72 -6.52 -5.29 -9.07
CA HIS A 72 -5.98 -5.46 -10.42
C HIS A 72 -4.44 -5.47 -10.46
N TRP A 73 -3.80 -6.36 -9.69
CA TRP A 73 -2.35 -6.59 -9.73
C TRP A 73 -2.05 -8.07 -9.50
N GLU A 74 -0.85 -8.49 -9.90
CA GLU A 74 -0.47 -9.89 -9.82
C GLU A 74 -0.36 -10.37 -8.37
N SER A 75 -1.12 -11.42 -8.05
CA SER A 75 -1.05 -12.08 -6.76
C SER A 75 -1.17 -13.59 -6.89
N ARG A 76 -0.52 -14.30 -6.00
CA ARG A 76 -0.52 -15.77 -5.94
C ARG A 76 -0.75 -16.21 -4.50
N VAL A 77 -1.33 -17.37 -4.37
CA VAL A 77 -1.41 -18.11 -3.12
C VAL A 77 -0.72 -19.47 -3.31
N ASP A 78 -0.28 -20.09 -2.23
CA ASP A 78 0.21 -21.47 -2.27
C ASP A 78 -0.87 -22.42 -2.77
N SER A 79 -0.43 -23.61 -3.25
CA SER A 79 -1.36 -24.61 -3.80
C SER A 79 -2.32 -25.08 -2.70
N GLN A 80 -3.62 -25.04 -3.02
CA GLN A 80 -4.70 -25.52 -2.15
C GLN A 80 -5.16 -26.94 -2.51
N ARG A 81 -4.44 -27.63 -3.40
CA ARG A 81 -4.77 -29.01 -3.83
C ARG A 81 -4.38 -30.00 -2.75
N ASN A 82 -5.28 -30.93 -2.40
CA ASN A 82 -5.03 -31.98 -1.41
C ASN A 82 -3.83 -32.88 -1.76
N ASP A 83 -3.52 -33.03 -3.06
CA ASP A 83 -2.36 -33.83 -3.53
C ASP A 83 -1.01 -33.09 -3.42
N ARG A 84 -0.99 -31.79 -3.05
CA ARG A 84 0.21 -30.96 -2.99
C ARG A 84 0.48 -30.31 -1.63
N GLN A 85 -0.52 -30.24 -0.79
CA GLN A 85 -0.39 -29.71 0.57
C GLN A 85 -0.80 -30.78 1.59
N THR A 86 -0.14 -30.82 2.75
CA THR A 86 -0.33 -31.84 3.78
C THR A 86 -0.81 -31.27 5.12
N ARG A 87 -1.07 -29.97 5.20
CA ARG A 87 -1.41 -29.31 6.46
C ARG A 87 -2.83 -29.62 6.92
N TYR A 88 -3.76 -29.81 5.99
CA TYR A 88 -5.18 -30.11 6.25
C TYR A 88 -5.87 -30.60 4.97
N ASP A 89 -7.01 -31.27 5.14
CA ASP A 89 -7.88 -31.56 4.01
C ASP A 89 -8.58 -30.27 3.56
N ARG A 90 -8.43 -29.93 2.28
CA ARG A 90 -8.97 -28.69 1.72
C ARG A 90 -10.49 -28.69 1.68
N ASP A 91 -11.11 -29.84 1.46
CA ASP A 91 -12.55 -29.96 1.32
C ASP A 91 -13.27 -29.78 2.68
N GLU A 92 -12.57 -30.07 3.78
CA GLU A 92 -13.07 -29.88 5.14
C GLU A 92 -12.54 -28.59 5.81
N ALA A 93 -11.60 -27.90 5.17
CA ALA A 93 -10.94 -26.74 5.76
C ALA A 93 -11.86 -25.54 5.90
N PRO A 94 -11.87 -24.85 7.06
CA PRO A 94 -12.63 -23.62 7.22
C PRO A 94 -12.05 -22.50 6.34
N GLN A 95 -12.85 -21.47 6.06
CA GLN A 95 -12.37 -20.28 5.34
C GLN A 95 -11.24 -19.54 6.08
N SER A 96 -11.07 -19.81 7.37
CA SER A 96 -9.96 -19.29 8.18
C SER A 96 -8.66 -20.11 8.04
N ALA A 97 -8.66 -21.19 7.24
CA ALA A 97 -7.46 -21.99 7.02
C ALA A 97 -6.30 -21.10 6.53
N PRO A 98 -5.08 -21.30 7.05
CA PRO A 98 -3.93 -20.46 6.71
C PRO A 98 -3.40 -20.80 5.31
N ILE A 99 -3.03 -19.75 4.57
CA ILE A 99 -2.34 -19.86 3.29
C ILE A 99 -1.21 -18.85 3.23
N ASP A 100 -0.27 -19.05 2.33
CA ASP A 100 0.72 -18.02 1.99
C ASP A 100 0.23 -17.21 0.80
N PHE A 101 0.29 -15.89 0.95
CA PHE A 101 -0.11 -14.94 -0.08
C PHE A 101 1.10 -14.17 -0.57
N TYR A 102 1.26 -14.07 -1.88
CA TYR A 102 2.30 -13.31 -2.55
C TYR A 102 1.67 -12.22 -3.41
N GLY A 103 2.16 -11.00 -3.30
CA GLY A 103 1.75 -9.88 -4.13
C GLY A 103 2.92 -9.29 -4.91
N ASP A 104 2.60 -8.70 -6.08
CA ASP A 104 3.57 -8.03 -6.96
C ASP A 104 2.95 -6.76 -7.59
N PRO A 105 2.44 -5.81 -6.78
CA PRO A 105 1.88 -4.56 -7.28
C PRO A 105 2.99 -3.56 -7.63
N ASN A 106 2.74 -2.70 -8.62
CA ASN A 106 3.54 -1.50 -8.83
C ASN A 106 3.11 -0.37 -7.86
N ILE A 107 3.85 0.75 -7.87
CA ILE A 107 3.57 1.89 -7.00
C ILE A 107 2.10 2.34 -7.12
N GLN A 108 1.59 2.57 -8.33
CA GLN A 108 0.22 3.04 -8.52
C GLN A 108 -0.80 2.05 -7.96
N HIS A 109 -0.62 0.76 -8.20
CA HIS A 109 -1.50 -0.28 -7.66
C HIS A 109 -1.50 -0.31 -6.13
N THR A 110 -0.34 -0.07 -5.49
CA THR A 110 -0.31 0.02 -4.02
C THR A 110 -1.06 1.25 -3.53
N ILE A 111 -0.85 2.42 -4.13
CA ILE A 111 -1.55 3.66 -3.76
C ILE A 111 -3.07 3.44 -3.83
N ASP A 112 -3.58 2.94 -4.96
CA ASP A 112 -5.02 2.74 -5.18
C ASP A 112 -5.61 1.70 -4.21
N THR A 113 -4.88 0.63 -3.95
CA THR A 113 -5.32 -0.46 -3.08
C THR A 113 -5.28 -0.05 -1.61
N TRP A 114 -4.16 0.54 -1.16
CA TRP A 114 -3.97 0.89 0.25
C TRP A 114 -4.89 2.02 0.71
N ARG A 115 -5.27 2.95 -0.16
CA ARG A 115 -6.34 3.93 0.12
C ARG A 115 -7.63 3.28 0.59
N LYS A 116 -7.98 2.12 0.02
CA LYS A 116 -9.19 1.36 0.41
C LYS A 116 -8.94 0.44 1.61
N ARG A 117 -7.76 -0.15 1.72
CA ARG A 117 -7.46 -1.16 2.74
C ARG A 117 -6.99 -0.56 4.08
N LEU A 118 -6.49 0.68 4.08
CA LEU A 118 -6.26 1.48 5.29
C LEU A 118 -7.53 2.17 5.79
N CYS A 119 -8.61 2.16 5.02
CA CYS A 119 -9.91 2.71 5.42
C CYS A 119 -10.48 1.95 6.64
N ARG A 120 -11.08 2.66 7.59
CA ARG A 120 -11.73 2.05 8.77
C ARG A 120 -12.98 1.23 8.43
N GLN A 121 -13.52 1.33 7.21
CA GLN A 121 -14.57 0.45 6.68
C GLN A 121 -14.04 -0.92 6.22
N ALA A 122 -12.73 -1.07 5.99
CA ALA A 122 -12.15 -2.39 5.76
C ALA A 122 -12.22 -3.24 7.03
N SER A 123 -12.32 -4.58 6.89
CA SER A 123 -12.24 -5.45 8.06
C SER A 123 -10.95 -5.19 8.83
N ILE A 124 -11.01 -5.28 10.15
CA ILE A 124 -9.88 -4.96 11.02
C ILE A 124 -8.65 -5.81 10.67
N GLU A 125 -8.86 -7.08 10.34
CA GLU A 125 -7.77 -7.99 9.96
C GLU A 125 -7.13 -7.57 8.63
N THR A 126 -7.94 -7.22 7.62
CA THR A 126 -7.43 -6.75 6.33
C THR A 126 -6.64 -5.45 6.49
N ARG A 127 -7.12 -4.52 7.34
CA ARG A 127 -6.44 -3.28 7.63
C ARG A 127 -5.10 -3.50 8.32
N HIS A 128 -5.03 -4.42 9.29
CA HIS A 128 -3.76 -4.75 9.94
C HIS A 128 -2.69 -5.24 8.95
N TYR A 129 -3.06 -6.01 7.90
CA TYR A 129 -2.12 -6.38 6.84
C TYR A 129 -1.69 -5.16 6.02
N ALA A 130 -2.59 -4.22 5.75
CA ALA A 130 -2.24 -2.98 5.06
C ALA A 130 -1.28 -2.10 5.88
N GLU A 131 -1.53 -1.98 7.18
CA GLU A 131 -0.70 -1.22 8.14
C GLU A 131 0.69 -1.86 8.30
N ASP A 132 0.74 -3.19 8.39
CA ASP A 132 1.98 -3.95 8.52
C ASP A 132 2.84 -3.87 7.24
N PHE A 133 2.21 -3.94 6.06
CA PHE A 133 2.89 -3.72 4.79
C PHE A 133 3.47 -2.30 4.69
N LYS A 134 2.68 -1.26 5.04
CA LYS A 134 3.16 0.12 5.03
C LYS A 134 4.40 0.27 5.90
N ALA A 135 4.40 -0.32 7.09
CA ALA A 135 5.55 -0.28 7.99
C ALA A 135 6.76 -1.03 7.41
N ALA A 136 6.57 -2.24 6.86
CA ALA A 136 7.65 -3.00 6.25
C ALA A 136 8.23 -2.32 5.00
N LEU A 137 7.39 -1.65 4.21
CA LEU A 137 7.84 -0.91 3.04
C LEU A 137 8.69 0.31 3.41
N TYR A 138 8.40 0.96 4.55
CA TYR A 138 9.12 2.14 5.00
C TYR A 138 10.62 1.89 5.19
N ASP A 139 11.01 0.70 5.61
CA ASP A 139 12.41 0.32 5.79
C ASP A 139 13.21 0.25 4.46
N HIS A 140 12.50 0.19 3.32
CA HIS A 140 13.07 0.08 1.98
C HIS A 140 12.85 1.33 1.13
N GLU A 141 11.63 1.86 1.17
CA GLU A 141 11.16 2.96 0.32
C GLU A 141 10.27 3.91 1.14
N PRO A 142 10.87 4.77 1.98
CA PRO A 142 10.11 5.62 2.90
C PRO A 142 9.15 6.57 2.18
N GLU A 143 9.57 7.21 1.09
CA GLU A 143 8.72 8.14 0.34
C GLU A 143 7.51 7.42 -0.29
N TRP A 144 7.69 6.18 -0.75
CA TRP A 144 6.59 5.37 -1.27
C TRP A 144 5.64 4.95 -0.14
N SER A 145 6.17 4.53 1.00
CA SER A 145 5.36 4.22 2.19
C SER A 145 4.52 5.43 2.63
N ASP A 146 5.11 6.62 2.62
CA ASP A 146 4.45 7.86 3.10
C ASP A 146 3.18 8.21 2.31
N VAL A 147 3.08 7.85 1.03
CA VAL A 147 1.86 8.09 0.23
C VAL A 147 0.79 7.03 0.40
N LEU A 148 1.06 5.94 1.13
CA LEU A 148 0.05 4.94 1.48
C LEU A 148 -0.80 5.43 2.65
N VAL A 149 -1.88 6.11 2.34
CA VAL A 149 -2.81 6.71 3.31
C VAL A 149 -4.24 6.26 3.03
N PRO A 150 -5.17 6.29 4.02
CA PRO A 150 -6.58 6.01 3.76
C PRO A 150 -7.20 7.06 2.84
N ASN A 151 -8.23 6.66 2.10
CA ASN A 151 -8.89 7.49 1.08
C ASN A 151 -9.42 8.83 1.62
N CYS A 152 -9.88 8.87 2.87
CA CYS A 152 -10.33 10.11 3.51
C CYS A 152 -9.19 11.12 3.73
N VAL A 153 -7.99 10.67 4.05
CA VAL A 153 -6.80 11.55 4.17
C VAL A 153 -6.39 12.08 2.78
N TYR A 154 -6.38 11.21 1.77
CA TYR A 154 -6.10 11.62 0.39
C TYR A 154 -7.08 12.70 -0.09
N ARG A 155 -8.38 12.52 0.15
CA ARG A 155 -9.43 13.42 -0.35
C ARG A 155 -9.69 14.63 0.54
N GLY A 156 -9.17 14.66 1.77
CA GLY A 156 -9.51 15.68 2.75
C GLY A 156 -10.95 15.56 3.26
N GLY A 157 -11.51 14.34 3.27
CA GLY A 157 -12.87 14.05 3.70
C GLY A 157 -13.28 12.61 3.40
N CYS A 158 -14.30 12.10 4.08
CA CYS A 158 -14.79 10.74 3.89
C CYS A 158 -15.57 10.61 2.57
N PRO A 159 -15.13 9.75 1.61
CA PRO A 159 -15.86 9.53 0.35
C PRO A 159 -16.87 8.38 0.41
N GLU A 160 -16.96 7.67 1.54
CA GLU A 160 -17.80 6.49 1.66
C GLU A 160 -19.28 6.86 1.81
N MET A 161 -20.17 6.01 1.29
CA MET A 161 -21.63 6.19 1.41
C MET A 161 -22.07 6.25 2.87
N ASN A 162 -21.46 5.43 3.73
CA ASN A 162 -21.67 5.45 5.18
C ASN A 162 -20.39 5.93 5.86
N ASN A 163 -20.38 7.17 6.35
CA ASN A 163 -19.23 7.72 7.05
C ASN A 163 -19.01 6.99 8.39
N CYS A 164 -17.80 6.47 8.59
CA CYS A 164 -17.41 5.83 9.87
C CYS A 164 -17.01 6.84 10.95
N THR A 165 -17.07 8.13 10.67
CA THR A 165 -16.70 9.26 11.55
C THR A 165 -15.24 9.28 12.04
N TRP A 166 -14.42 8.33 11.61
CA TRP A 166 -13.01 8.28 12.03
C TRP A 166 -12.25 9.53 11.60
N TYR A 167 -12.42 9.95 10.34
CA TYR A 167 -11.72 11.10 9.80
C TYR A 167 -12.08 12.39 10.55
N ASP A 168 -13.37 12.61 10.81
CA ASP A 168 -13.86 13.80 11.50
C ASP A 168 -13.25 13.89 12.90
N ARG A 169 -13.26 12.77 13.65
CA ARG A 169 -12.63 12.70 14.98
C ARG A 169 -11.11 12.92 14.92
N MET A 170 -10.45 12.46 13.87
CA MET A 170 -9.00 12.68 13.73
C MET A 170 -8.69 14.13 13.38
N VAL A 171 -9.54 14.81 12.60
CA VAL A 171 -9.43 16.25 12.34
C VAL A 171 -9.61 17.06 13.63
N ASP A 172 -10.52 16.67 14.52
CA ASP A 172 -10.68 17.31 15.83
C ASP A 172 -9.41 17.20 16.68
N CYS A 173 -8.71 16.07 16.59
CA CYS A 173 -7.44 15.86 17.31
C CYS A 173 -6.23 16.51 16.61
N ASN A 174 -6.23 16.54 15.27
CA ASN A 174 -5.14 17.08 14.45
C ASN A 174 -5.71 17.83 13.23
N PRO A 175 -5.95 19.16 13.34
CA PRO A 175 -6.53 19.96 12.27
C PRO A 175 -5.72 20.00 10.96
N LEU A 176 -4.44 19.61 10.97
CA LEU A 176 -3.61 19.53 9.76
C LEU A 176 -4.14 18.48 8.77
N LEU A 177 -4.92 17.49 9.24
CA LEU A 177 -5.59 16.52 8.36
C LEU A 177 -6.63 17.17 7.44
N ALA A 178 -7.20 18.32 7.80
CA ALA A 178 -8.14 19.10 6.99
C ALA A 178 -7.46 20.14 6.10
N SER A 179 -6.12 20.17 6.03
CA SER A 179 -5.38 21.09 5.15
C SER A 179 -5.81 20.91 3.69
N THR A 180 -5.88 22.00 2.93
CA THR A 180 -6.04 21.96 1.46
C THR A 180 -4.80 21.41 0.77
N ASP A 181 -3.61 21.54 1.39
CA ASP A 181 -2.37 20.96 0.90
C ASP A 181 -2.31 19.45 1.22
N ILE A 182 -2.17 18.65 0.17
CA ILE A 182 -2.16 17.19 0.28
C ILE A 182 -0.92 16.66 1.02
N GLN A 183 0.25 17.30 0.84
CA GLN A 183 1.47 16.91 1.54
C GLN A 183 1.31 17.06 3.04
N THR A 184 0.76 18.21 3.47
CA THR A 184 0.47 18.48 4.89
C THR A 184 -0.44 17.42 5.50
N ARG A 185 -1.49 16.97 4.78
CA ARG A 185 -2.38 15.89 5.26
C ARG A 185 -1.64 14.57 5.40
N TYR A 186 -0.78 14.24 4.43
CA TYR A 186 0.00 13.00 4.45
C TYR A 186 0.99 12.99 5.61
N ASP A 187 1.71 14.09 5.82
CA ASP A 187 2.66 14.22 6.92
C ASP A 187 1.96 14.12 8.29
N ALA A 188 0.78 14.76 8.43
CA ALA A 188 -0.03 14.68 9.65
C ALA A 188 -0.50 13.24 9.92
N TYR A 189 -0.97 12.51 8.90
CA TYR A 189 -1.37 11.12 9.05
C TYR A 189 -0.18 10.20 9.38
N ASN A 190 0.94 10.36 8.68
CA ASN A 190 2.14 9.53 8.91
C ASN A 190 2.69 9.72 10.33
N LYS A 191 2.72 10.97 10.83
CA LYS A 191 3.11 11.22 12.21
C LYS A 191 2.25 10.42 13.20
N MET A 192 0.93 10.49 13.07
CA MET A 192 0.00 9.73 13.92
C MET A 192 0.17 8.22 13.76
N PHE A 193 0.36 7.74 12.52
CA PHE A 193 0.55 6.32 12.23
C PHE A 193 1.77 5.73 12.94
N TRP A 194 2.87 6.49 13.02
CA TRP A 194 4.08 6.05 13.67
C TRP A 194 4.02 6.19 15.20
N GLU A 195 3.38 7.23 15.72
CA GLU A 195 3.17 7.43 17.17
C GLU A 195 2.34 6.29 17.79
N ASP A 196 1.32 5.80 17.08
CA ASP A 196 0.48 4.67 17.53
C ASP A 196 1.24 3.31 17.54
N ARG A 197 2.45 3.23 16.98
CA ARG A 197 3.25 2.00 16.86
C ARG A 197 4.50 1.98 17.77
N THR A 198 4.83 3.09 18.40
CA THR A 198 5.90 3.20 19.42
C THR A 198 5.38 2.91 20.80
#